data_42a5b0b4c1cb49f147039a6b9f82c764
#
_entry.id   42a5b0b4c1cb49f147039a6b9f82c764
#
_cell.length_a   1.000
_cell.length_b   1.000
_cell.length_c   1.000
_cell.angle_alpha   90.00
_cell.angle_beta   90.00
_cell.angle_gamma   90.00
#
_symmetry.space_group_name_H-M   'P 1'
#
loop_
_entity.id
_entity.type
_entity.pdbx_description
1 polymer ?
#
loop_
_entity_poly.entity_id
_entity_poly.type
_entity_poly.pdbx_seq_one_letter_code
_entity_poly.pdbx_strand_id
1 'polypeptide(L)'
;VLGFVDGTVSLDWIESAGCRVVNLLCKGSYKHVTEQLRKTPEQHVDDIRTVVLEAAKRKIDVNIYLEDWSNGIKHSPDYVFLVIDALKGLPICRFMLPDTLGVLNPGNTYEYCKMMVDRYPDLRFDFHAHNDYDLAVANVYSAIRAGIKGIHTTVNGLGERAGNAPLSSVLAVIKDQLGEETNLREEKINKASRLVETYSGVHIPPNKPIIGEHVFTQCAGVHADGDS
;
A
#
# COMPACT_ATOMS: atom_id res chain seq x y z
N VAL A 1 1.35 9.93 9.33
CA VAL A 1 2.15 10.88 8.56
C VAL A 1 3.38 10.17 8.00
N LEU A 2 3.86 10.56 6.82
CA LEU A 2 5.12 10.06 6.26
C LEU A 2 6.29 10.74 6.98
N GLY A 3 7.29 9.95 7.36
CA GLY A 3 8.56 10.42 7.91
C GLY A 3 9.75 9.70 7.28
N PHE A 4 10.92 10.24 7.45
CA PHE A 4 12.15 9.73 6.86
C PHE A 4 13.12 9.23 7.94
N VAL A 5 14.09 8.42 7.53
CA VAL A 5 15.20 7.98 8.37
C VAL A 5 16.25 9.10 8.40
N ASP A 6 15.94 10.17 9.14
CA ASP A 6 16.68 11.45 9.19
C ASP A 6 17.08 11.88 10.62
N GLY A 7 17.27 10.90 11.49
CA GLY A 7 17.52 11.12 12.91
C GLY A 7 16.21 11.42 13.64
N THR A 8 15.99 12.66 14.03
CA THR A 8 14.78 13.07 14.77
C THR A 8 13.93 14.11 14.03
N VAL A 9 14.36 14.62 12.89
CA VAL A 9 13.72 15.76 12.21
C VAL A 9 12.26 15.46 11.85
N SER A 10 11.99 14.32 11.22
CA SER A 10 10.63 13.90 10.91
C SER A 10 9.78 13.68 12.17
N LEU A 11 10.36 13.14 13.23
CA LEU A 11 9.66 12.94 14.51
C LEU A 11 9.30 14.27 15.17
N ASP A 12 10.20 15.27 15.11
CA ASP A 12 9.95 16.60 15.65
C ASP A 12 8.75 17.27 14.95
N TRP A 13 8.67 17.14 13.61
CA TRP A 13 7.53 17.66 12.85
C TRP A 13 6.22 16.92 13.16
N ILE A 14 6.27 15.61 13.27
CA ILE A 14 5.09 14.77 13.58
C ILE A 14 4.54 15.12 14.95
N GLU A 15 5.41 15.28 15.94
CA GLU A 15 5.05 15.65 17.30
C GLU A 15 4.48 17.07 17.36
N SER A 16 5.12 18.05 16.71
CA SER A 16 4.64 19.43 16.65
C SER A 16 3.29 19.57 15.92
N ALA A 17 3.00 18.70 14.96
CA ALA A 17 1.70 18.62 14.30
C ALA A 17 0.62 17.90 15.11
N GLY A 18 0.93 17.42 16.33
CA GLY A 18 0.01 16.67 17.19
C GLY A 18 -0.28 15.25 16.71
N CYS A 19 0.48 14.72 15.74
CA CYS A 19 0.33 13.38 15.23
C CYS A 19 0.99 12.34 16.15
N ARG A 20 0.52 11.08 16.07
CA ARG A 20 0.98 9.99 16.93
C ARG A 20 1.40 8.74 16.17
N VAL A 21 1.40 8.79 14.84
CA VAL A 21 1.77 7.67 13.98
C VAL A 21 2.67 8.15 12.86
N VAL A 22 3.81 7.50 12.68
CA VAL A 22 4.71 7.69 11.54
C VAL A 22 4.70 6.47 10.63
N ASN A 23 4.56 6.70 9.32
CA ASN A 23 4.95 5.76 8.28
C ASN A 23 6.39 6.08 7.90
N LEU A 24 7.34 5.33 8.46
CA LEU A 24 8.76 5.57 8.29
C LEU A 24 9.22 4.99 6.95
N LEU A 25 9.62 5.86 6.02
CA LEU A 25 10.11 5.48 4.71
C LEU A 25 11.51 4.88 4.82
N CYS A 26 11.59 3.57 4.60
CA CYS A 26 12.81 2.78 4.57
C CYS A 26 13.01 2.17 3.18
N LYS A 27 14.21 1.73 2.85
CA LYS A 27 14.45 1.07 1.56
C LYS A 27 14.19 -0.43 1.66
N GLY A 28 13.35 -0.93 0.76
CA GLY A 28 12.95 -2.34 0.67
C GLY A 28 13.77 -3.16 -0.33
N SER A 29 14.72 -2.56 -1.08
CA SER A 29 15.61 -3.26 -2.01
C SER A 29 17.07 -2.97 -1.74
N TYR A 30 17.92 -3.97 -1.95
CA TYR A 30 19.38 -3.86 -1.81
C TYR A 30 19.95 -2.75 -2.71
N LYS A 31 19.42 -2.66 -3.93
CA LYS A 31 19.81 -1.62 -4.89
C LYS A 31 19.61 -0.21 -4.35
N HIS A 32 18.44 0.07 -3.78
CA HIS A 32 18.16 1.41 -3.23
C HIS A 32 19.05 1.76 -2.03
N VAL A 33 19.39 0.79 -1.19
CA VAL A 33 20.31 1.03 -0.07
C VAL A 33 21.72 1.34 -0.56
N THR A 34 22.25 0.54 -1.46
CA THR A 34 23.66 0.65 -1.89
C THR A 34 23.88 1.77 -2.90
N GLU A 35 22.97 1.95 -3.86
CA GLU A 35 23.16 2.93 -4.95
C GLU A 35 22.54 4.30 -4.62
N GLN A 36 21.37 4.33 -3.98
CA GLN A 36 20.67 5.59 -3.68
C GLN A 36 21.12 6.17 -2.34
N LEU A 37 21.08 5.36 -1.25
CA LEU A 37 21.54 5.82 0.07
C LEU A 37 23.06 5.76 0.24
N ARG A 38 23.75 4.93 -0.57
CA ARG A 38 25.20 4.68 -0.47
C ARG A 38 25.61 4.17 0.92
N LYS A 39 24.77 3.27 1.47
CA LYS A 39 24.96 2.65 2.79
C LYS A 39 25.07 1.13 2.65
N THR A 40 25.62 0.49 3.68
CA THR A 40 25.48 -0.96 3.82
C THR A 40 24.10 -1.31 4.41
N PRO A 41 23.61 -2.56 4.23
CA PRO A 41 22.39 -3.03 4.87
C PRO A 41 22.37 -2.81 6.39
N GLU A 42 23.49 -3.09 7.06
CA GLU A 42 23.65 -2.96 8.51
C GLU A 42 23.52 -1.50 8.95
N GLN A 43 24.18 -0.58 8.24
CA GLN A 43 24.07 0.85 8.51
C GLN A 43 22.64 1.34 8.38
N HIS A 44 21.93 0.88 7.33
CA HIS A 44 20.53 1.26 7.13
C HIS A 44 19.62 0.73 8.23
N VAL A 45 19.80 -0.52 8.64
CA VAL A 45 19.08 -1.13 9.77
C VAL A 45 19.34 -0.39 11.08
N ASP A 46 20.57 0.00 11.38
CA ASP A 46 20.92 0.72 12.60
C ASP A 46 20.31 2.14 12.62
N ASP A 47 20.28 2.81 11.48
CA ASP A 47 19.60 4.10 11.34
C ASP A 47 18.09 3.96 11.62
N ILE A 48 17.43 2.97 11.01
CA ILE A 48 15.99 2.69 11.25
C ILE A 48 15.75 2.39 12.73
N ARG A 49 16.55 1.53 13.32
CA ARG A 49 16.45 1.16 14.75
C ARG A 49 16.53 2.39 15.64
N THR A 50 17.46 3.30 15.36
CA THR A 50 17.61 4.55 16.11
C THR A 50 16.34 5.38 16.08
N VAL A 51 15.74 5.58 14.91
CA VAL A 51 14.50 6.35 14.76
C VAL A 51 13.32 5.65 15.45
N VAL A 52 13.19 4.33 15.31
CA VAL A 52 12.11 3.55 15.95
C VAL A 52 12.18 3.64 17.47
N LEU A 53 13.36 3.51 18.05
CA LEU A 53 13.53 3.59 19.50
C LEU A 53 13.28 5.01 20.04
N GLU A 54 13.65 6.04 19.28
CA GLU A 54 13.35 7.42 19.64
C GLU A 54 11.84 7.73 19.53
N ALA A 55 11.17 7.25 18.47
CA ALA A 55 9.72 7.36 18.32
C ALA A 55 8.98 6.73 19.52
N ALA A 56 9.43 5.56 19.96
CA ALA A 56 8.84 4.88 21.13
C ALA A 56 8.94 5.71 22.41
N LYS A 57 10.07 6.38 22.67
CA LYS A 57 10.22 7.29 23.82
C LYS A 57 9.21 8.44 23.75
N ARG A 58 8.90 8.92 22.57
CA ARG A 58 7.93 10.00 22.29
C ARG A 58 6.48 9.53 22.22
N LYS A 59 6.22 8.23 22.41
CA LYS A 59 4.89 7.60 22.26
C LYS A 59 4.31 7.83 20.86
N ILE A 60 5.16 7.75 19.83
CA ILE A 60 4.79 7.78 18.42
C ILE A 60 4.85 6.34 17.91
N ASP A 61 3.74 5.84 17.41
CA ASP A 61 3.64 4.53 16.78
C ASP A 61 4.35 4.53 15.43
N VAL A 62 5.08 3.45 15.13
CA VAL A 62 5.87 3.33 13.90
C VAL A 62 5.32 2.25 13.00
N ASN A 63 5.06 2.60 11.75
CA ASN A 63 4.88 1.67 10.64
C ASN A 63 6.13 1.75 9.75
N ILE A 64 6.68 0.63 9.32
CA ILE A 64 7.82 0.59 8.40
C ILE A 64 7.31 0.46 6.97
N TYR A 65 7.61 1.44 6.12
CA TYR A 65 7.30 1.44 4.70
C TYR A 65 8.56 1.04 3.91
N LEU A 66 8.55 -0.15 3.31
CA LEU A 66 9.70 -0.73 2.60
C LEU A 66 9.68 -0.31 1.12
N GLU A 67 10.02 0.95 0.82
CA GLU A 67 10.06 1.47 -0.55
C GLU A 67 10.83 0.53 -1.49
N ASP A 68 10.26 0.25 -2.67
CA ASP A 68 10.78 -0.68 -3.67
C ASP A 68 10.82 -2.15 -3.22
N TRP A 69 9.93 -2.53 -2.27
CA TRP A 69 9.86 -3.90 -1.77
C TRP A 69 9.63 -4.93 -2.90
N SER A 70 8.79 -4.63 -3.88
CA SER A 70 8.51 -5.55 -5.00
C SER A 70 9.77 -5.96 -5.77
N ASN A 71 10.66 -5.01 -6.06
CA ASN A 71 11.96 -5.31 -6.63
C ASN A 71 12.90 -5.97 -5.62
N GLY A 72 12.84 -5.57 -4.35
CA GLY A 72 13.60 -6.15 -3.26
C GLY A 72 13.35 -7.64 -3.11
N ILE A 73 12.10 -8.05 -2.93
CA ILE A 73 11.73 -9.46 -2.74
C ILE A 73 12.04 -10.32 -3.99
N LYS A 74 11.94 -9.72 -5.18
CA LYS A 74 12.22 -10.41 -6.45
C LYS A 74 13.70 -10.60 -6.71
N HIS A 75 14.55 -9.62 -6.42
CA HIS A 75 15.95 -9.58 -6.84
C HIS A 75 16.97 -9.68 -5.69
N SER A 76 16.54 -9.38 -4.46
CA SER A 76 17.37 -9.38 -3.26
C SER A 76 16.57 -9.82 -2.02
N PRO A 77 15.92 -11.02 -2.04
CA PRO A 77 15.07 -11.46 -0.91
C PRO A 77 15.83 -11.54 0.41
N ASP A 78 17.10 -11.93 0.38
CA ASP A 78 17.95 -12.00 1.58
C ASP A 78 18.07 -10.64 2.29
N TYR A 79 18.12 -9.56 1.52
CA TYR A 79 18.12 -8.20 2.07
C TYR A 79 16.78 -7.87 2.75
N VAL A 80 15.66 -8.20 2.10
CA VAL A 80 14.33 -7.97 2.69
C VAL A 80 14.19 -8.71 4.02
N PHE A 81 14.62 -9.97 4.05
CA PHE A 81 14.58 -10.79 5.26
C PHE A 81 15.54 -10.26 6.33
N LEU A 82 16.75 -9.85 5.96
CA LEU A 82 17.71 -9.23 6.89
C LEU A 82 17.09 -8.02 7.60
N VAL A 83 16.46 -7.12 6.86
CA VAL A 83 15.83 -5.92 7.42
C VAL A 83 14.71 -6.29 8.40
N ILE A 84 13.80 -7.19 8.00
CA ILE A 84 12.68 -7.59 8.87
C ILE A 84 13.17 -8.36 10.09
N ASP A 85 14.10 -9.31 9.93
CA ASP A 85 14.65 -10.07 11.04
C ASP A 85 15.36 -9.19 12.07
N ALA A 86 16.04 -8.14 11.62
CA ALA A 86 16.70 -7.16 12.50
C ALA A 86 15.74 -6.21 13.22
N LEU A 87 14.54 -5.97 12.66
CA LEU A 87 13.59 -4.99 13.17
C LEU A 87 12.36 -5.60 13.88
N LYS A 88 12.03 -6.88 13.64
CA LYS A 88 10.79 -7.53 14.14
C LYS A 88 10.61 -7.52 15.67
N GLY A 89 11.69 -7.38 16.41
CA GLY A 89 11.67 -7.29 17.88
C GLY A 89 11.49 -5.87 18.43
N LEU A 90 11.39 -4.86 17.57
CA LEU A 90 11.20 -3.47 17.95
C LEU A 90 9.69 -3.12 18.02
N PRO A 91 9.33 -2.01 18.69
CA PRO A 91 7.94 -1.56 18.81
C PRO A 91 7.43 -0.99 17.47
N ILE A 92 7.24 -1.86 16.49
CA ILE A 92 6.74 -1.56 15.15
C ILE A 92 5.33 -2.15 15.04
N CYS A 93 4.36 -1.33 14.60
CA CYS A 93 2.96 -1.75 14.48
C CYS A 93 2.70 -2.61 13.24
N ARG A 94 3.38 -2.32 12.13
CA ARG A 94 3.24 -3.06 10.86
C ARG A 94 4.38 -2.79 9.89
N PHE A 95 4.53 -3.70 8.93
CA PHE A 95 5.40 -3.52 7.77
C PHE A 95 4.54 -3.32 6.53
N MET A 96 4.83 -2.31 5.74
CA MET A 96 4.13 -1.99 4.51
C MET A 96 4.96 -2.46 3.32
N LEU A 97 4.33 -3.23 2.43
CA LEU A 97 4.93 -3.89 1.28
C LEU A 97 4.48 -3.19 -0.01
N PRO A 98 5.18 -2.15 -0.46
CA PRO A 98 4.77 -1.43 -1.66
C PRO A 98 5.28 -2.06 -2.94
N ASP A 99 4.39 -2.20 -3.91
CA ASP A 99 4.74 -2.31 -5.32
C ASP A 99 4.94 -0.90 -5.88
N THR A 100 6.09 -0.31 -5.55
CA THR A 100 6.40 1.10 -5.77
C THR A 100 6.34 1.51 -7.23
N LEU A 101 6.75 0.62 -8.14
CA LEU A 101 6.75 0.87 -9.58
C LEU A 101 5.63 0.15 -10.33
N GLY A 102 4.69 -0.47 -9.60
CA GLY A 102 3.56 -1.19 -10.18
C GLY A 102 3.96 -2.35 -11.08
N VAL A 103 5.06 -3.05 -10.76
CA VAL A 103 5.67 -4.08 -11.63
C VAL A 103 5.18 -5.51 -11.36
N LEU A 104 4.41 -5.72 -10.31
CA LEU A 104 3.90 -7.03 -9.97
C LEU A 104 2.68 -7.40 -10.84
N ASN A 105 2.53 -8.71 -11.06
CA ASN A 105 1.31 -9.32 -11.54
C ASN A 105 0.61 -10.08 -10.40
N PRO A 106 -0.65 -10.52 -10.57
CA PRO A 106 -1.39 -11.21 -9.50
C PRO A 106 -0.72 -12.48 -8.97
N GLY A 107 -0.04 -13.24 -9.83
CA GLY A 107 0.70 -14.45 -9.43
C GLY A 107 1.88 -14.13 -8.53
N ASN A 108 2.74 -13.20 -8.96
CA ASN A 108 3.88 -12.75 -8.15
C ASN A 108 3.44 -12.09 -6.84
N THR A 109 2.37 -11.30 -6.89
CA THR A 109 1.82 -10.65 -5.68
C THR A 109 1.39 -11.69 -4.66
N TYR A 110 0.65 -12.73 -5.09
CA TYR A 110 0.26 -13.82 -4.20
C TYR A 110 1.48 -14.53 -3.61
N GLU A 111 2.42 -14.93 -4.46
CA GLU A 111 3.62 -15.67 -4.06
C GLU A 111 4.46 -14.89 -3.04
N TYR A 112 4.78 -13.63 -3.34
CA TYR A 112 5.65 -12.83 -2.48
C TYR A 112 4.96 -12.40 -1.19
N CYS A 113 3.69 -12.02 -1.23
CA CYS A 113 2.93 -11.73 -0.01
C CYS A 113 2.78 -12.98 0.87
N LYS A 114 2.49 -14.14 0.25
CA LYS A 114 2.39 -15.41 0.97
C LYS A 114 3.70 -15.80 1.64
N MET A 115 4.82 -15.64 0.94
CA MET A 115 6.16 -15.85 1.49
C MET A 115 6.42 -15.00 2.74
N MET A 116 6.00 -13.72 2.74
CA MET A 116 6.14 -12.83 3.89
C MET A 116 5.27 -13.27 5.05
N VAL A 117 4.00 -13.58 4.80
CA VAL A 117 3.04 -13.98 5.83
C VAL A 117 3.43 -15.32 6.47
N ASP A 118 3.86 -16.30 5.65
CA ASP A 118 4.28 -17.63 6.16
C ASP A 118 5.56 -17.56 6.97
N ARG A 119 6.53 -16.75 6.54
CA ARG A 119 7.79 -16.56 7.24
C ARG A 119 7.64 -15.82 8.56
N TYR A 120 6.68 -14.89 8.62
CA TYR A 120 6.49 -13.99 9.77
C TYR A 120 5.02 -13.96 10.22
N PRO A 121 4.47 -15.07 10.73
CA PRO A 121 3.04 -15.18 11.03
C PRO A 121 2.55 -14.22 12.13
N ASP A 122 3.46 -13.77 13.00
CA ASP A 122 3.16 -12.86 14.10
C ASP A 122 3.25 -11.38 13.70
N LEU A 123 3.74 -11.08 12.49
CA LEU A 123 3.86 -9.72 12.02
C LEU A 123 2.62 -9.31 11.20
N ARG A 124 2.30 -8.03 11.28
CA ARG A 124 1.26 -7.44 10.46
C ARG A 124 1.86 -6.81 9.20
N PHE A 125 1.36 -7.24 8.04
CA PHE A 125 1.72 -6.71 6.74
C PHE A 125 0.55 -5.97 6.11
N ASP A 126 0.84 -4.79 5.53
CA ASP A 126 -0.07 -4.06 4.66
C ASP A 126 0.52 -4.02 3.25
N PHE A 127 -0.33 -4.06 2.22
CA PHE A 127 0.08 -3.99 0.81
C PHE A 127 -0.33 -2.67 0.17
N HIS A 128 0.57 -2.10 -0.65
CA HIS A 128 0.36 -0.88 -1.39
C HIS A 128 0.67 -1.10 -2.87
N ALA A 129 -0.32 -0.93 -3.74
CA ALA A 129 -0.18 -1.19 -5.17
C ALA A 129 -0.29 0.08 -6.00
N HIS A 130 0.75 0.37 -6.80
CA HIS A 130 0.66 1.29 -7.93
C HIS A 130 0.04 0.61 -9.15
N ASN A 131 -0.50 1.40 -10.09
CA ASN A 131 -1.37 0.93 -11.16
C ASN A 131 -0.75 1.02 -12.56
N ASP A 132 0.56 0.97 -12.67
CA ASP A 132 1.29 1.23 -13.90
C ASP A 132 0.96 0.25 -15.05
N TYR A 133 0.57 -0.98 -14.74
CA TYR A 133 0.07 -1.98 -15.70
C TYR A 133 -1.44 -2.21 -15.62
N ASP A 134 -2.19 -1.32 -14.94
CA ASP A 134 -3.62 -1.49 -14.68
C ASP A 134 -3.97 -2.76 -13.89
N LEU A 135 -3.03 -3.27 -13.10
CA LEU A 135 -3.17 -4.50 -12.32
C LEU A 135 -3.35 -4.27 -10.81
N ALA A 136 -3.39 -3.02 -10.35
CA ALA A 136 -3.40 -2.73 -8.92
C ALA A 136 -4.53 -3.42 -8.15
N VAL A 137 -5.75 -3.44 -8.70
CA VAL A 137 -6.92 -4.09 -8.05
C VAL A 137 -6.75 -5.61 -8.02
N ALA A 138 -6.29 -6.22 -9.10
CA ALA A 138 -6.02 -7.66 -9.17
C ALA A 138 -4.87 -8.07 -8.24
N ASN A 139 -3.85 -7.22 -8.10
CA ASN A 139 -2.76 -7.44 -7.15
C ASN A 139 -3.27 -7.33 -5.69
N VAL A 140 -4.13 -6.36 -5.38
CA VAL A 140 -4.78 -6.26 -4.06
C VAL A 140 -5.59 -7.51 -3.73
N TYR A 141 -6.41 -8.00 -4.68
CA TYR A 141 -7.13 -9.27 -4.52
C TYR A 141 -6.19 -10.42 -4.16
N SER A 142 -5.08 -10.55 -4.88
CA SER A 142 -4.08 -11.59 -4.65
C SER A 142 -3.37 -11.44 -3.30
N ALA A 143 -3.05 -10.21 -2.89
CA ALA A 143 -2.43 -9.92 -1.60
C ALA A 143 -3.35 -10.30 -0.42
N ILE A 144 -4.65 -9.98 -0.50
CA ILE A 144 -5.63 -10.37 0.53
C ILE A 144 -5.72 -11.90 0.63
N ARG A 145 -5.80 -12.61 -0.50
CA ARG A 145 -5.81 -14.08 -0.53
C ARG A 145 -4.53 -14.71 0.01
N ALA A 146 -3.41 -14.01 -0.09
CA ALA A 146 -2.14 -14.42 0.51
C ALA A 146 -2.08 -14.21 2.04
N GLY A 147 -3.08 -13.53 2.63
CA GLY A 147 -3.17 -13.31 4.08
C GLY A 147 -2.77 -11.90 4.55
N ILE A 148 -2.56 -10.95 3.64
CA ILE A 148 -2.32 -9.55 3.97
C ILE A 148 -3.53 -8.96 4.70
N LYS A 149 -3.30 -8.18 5.76
CA LYS A 149 -4.34 -7.68 6.67
C LYS A 149 -4.70 -6.21 6.45
N GLY A 150 -3.88 -5.46 5.75
CA GLY A 150 -4.14 -4.06 5.45
C GLY A 150 -3.87 -3.73 3.98
N ILE A 151 -4.73 -2.90 3.39
CA ILE A 151 -4.60 -2.48 2.00
C ILE A 151 -4.63 -0.96 1.92
N HIS A 152 -3.68 -0.40 1.18
CA HIS A 152 -3.64 1.02 0.90
C HIS A 152 -4.37 1.31 -0.41
N THR A 153 -5.29 2.25 -0.35
CA THR A 153 -6.08 2.70 -1.50
C THR A 153 -6.14 4.22 -1.56
N THR A 154 -6.46 4.75 -2.72
CA THR A 154 -6.77 6.16 -2.87
C THR A 154 -8.15 6.35 -3.50
N VAL A 155 -8.83 7.43 -3.14
CA VAL A 155 -10.10 7.78 -3.79
C VAL A 155 -9.83 8.08 -5.26
N ASN A 156 -10.62 7.51 -6.17
CA ASN A 156 -10.49 7.57 -7.63
C ASN A 156 -9.19 6.97 -8.20
N GLY A 157 -8.35 6.36 -7.36
CA GLY A 157 -7.07 5.83 -7.76
C GLY A 157 -5.99 6.90 -7.97
N LEU A 158 -6.17 8.10 -7.42
CA LEU A 158 -5.18 9.17 -7.55
C LEU A 158 -3.83 8.76 -6.96
N GLY A 159 -2.76 9.19 -7.61
CA GLY A 159 -1.39 8.92 -7.19
C GLY A 159 -0.39 9.26 -8.27
N GLU A 160 0.85 8.95 -8.03
CA GLU A 160 1.94 9.14 -9.00
C GLU A 160 1.72 8.30 -10.26
N ARG A 161 2.15 8.79 -11.40
CA ARG A 161 2.13 8.13 -12.73
C ARG A 161 0.71 7.68 -13.11
N ALA A 162 0.45 6.35 -13.12
CA ALA A 162 -0.88 5.79 -13.42
C ALA A 162 -1.79 5.66 -12.17
N GLY A 163 -1.33 6.15 -11.02
CA GLY A 163 -2.08 6.15 -9.77
C GLY A 163 -1.92 4.89 -8.93
N ASN A 164 -2.85 4.69 -8.01
CA ASN A 164 -2.88 3.62 -7.03
C ASN A 164 -4.15 2.76 -7.19
N ALA A 165 -4.24 1.69 -6.40
CA ALA A 165 -5.46 0.91 -6.30
C ALA A 165 -6.65 1.80 -5.88
N PRO A 166 -7.72 1.93 -6.71
CA PRO A 166 -8.86 2.79 -6.41
C PRO A 166 -9.76 2.19 -5.33
N LEU A 167 -10.09 2.99 -4.32
CA LEU A 167 -10.91 2.57 -3.19
C LEU A 167 -12.22 1.90 -3.62
N SER A 168 -12.93 2.46 -4.59
CA SER A 168 -14.22 1.94 -5.07
C SER A 168 -14.11 0.52 -5.61
N SER A 169 -13.14 0.26 -6.49
CA SER A 169 -12.94 -1.06 -7.10
C SER A 169 -12.43 -2.08 -6.08
N VAL A 170 -11.56 -1.66 -5.16
CA VAL A 170 -11.06 -2.53 -4.09
C VAL A 170 -12.19 -2.97 -3.16
N LEU A 171 -13.08 -2.04 -2.76
CA LEU A 171 -14.23 -2.38 -1.91
C LEU A 171 -15.19 -3.34 -2.60
N ALA A 172 -15.50 -3.12 -3.88
CA ALA A 172 -16.34 -4.04 -4.65
C ALA A 172 -15.72 -5.45 -4.72
N VAL A 173 -14.40 -5.54 -4.97
CA VAL A 173 -13.69 -6.82 -4.99
C VAL A 173 -13.69 -7.52 -3.63
N ILE A 174 -13.49 -6.79 -2.53
CA ILE A 174 -13.52 -7.37 -1.18
C ILE A 174 -14.90 -7.97 -0.90
N LYS A 175 -15.96 -7.24 -1.21
CA LYS A 175 -17.34 -7.68 -0.96
C LYS A 175 -17.78 -8.78 -1.92
N ASP A 176 -17.70 -8.52 -3.23
CA ASP A 176 -18.36 -9.37 -4.23
C ASP A 176 -17.53 -10.60 -4.61
N GLN A 177 -16.19 -10.50 -4.55
CA GLN A 177 -15.29 -11.58 -4.95
C GLN A 177 -14.68 -12.35 -3.77
N LEU A 178 -14.51 -11.71 -2.61
CA LEU A 178 -13.96 -12.35 -1.42
C LEU A 178 -15.03 -12.67 -0.37
N GLY A 179 -16.22 -12.08 -0.47
CA GLY A 179 -17.31 -12.27 0.50
C GLY A 179 -17.01 -11.69 1.89
N GLU A 180 -16.11 -10.69 1.96
CA GLU A 180 -15.68 -10.09 3.21
C GLU A 180 -16.39 -8.75 3.44
N GLU A 181 -16.74 -8.48 4.69
CA GLU A 181 -17.35 -7.21 5.08
C GLU A 181 -16.29 -6.17 5.48
N THR A 182 -16.58 -4.91 5.19
CA THR A 182 -15.76 -3.78 5.63
C THR A 182 -16.58 -2.84 6.52
N ASN A 183 -15.90 -2.07 7.38
CA ASN A 183 -16.55 -1.03 8.19
C ASN A 183 -16.77 0.29 7.42
N LEU A 184 -16.56 0.29 6.09
CA LEU A 184 -16.71 1.48 5.26
C LEU A 184 -18.15 1.64 4.80
N ARG A 185 -18.62 2.88 4.77
CA ARG A 185 -19.96 3.23 4.30
C ARG A 185 -19.95 3.34 2.77
N GLU A 186 -20.26 2.24 2.10
CA GLU A 186 -20.24 2.13 0.63
C GLU A 186 -21.16 3.16 -0.05
N GLU A 187 -22.29 3.48 0.56
CA GLU A 187 -23.23 4.50 0.07
C GLU A 187 -22.62 5.91 -0.02
N LYS A 188 -21.45 6.13 0.58
CA LYS A 188 -20.72 7.40 0.51
C LYS A 188 -19.64 7.45 -0.58
N ILE A 189 -19.33 6.33 -1.22
CA ILE A 189 -18.22 6.24 -2.20
C ILE A 189 -18.41 7.23 -3.35
N ASN A 190 -19.58 7.26 -3.99
CA ASN A 190 -19.85 8.17 -5.09
C ASN A 190 -19.71 9.64 -4.66
N LYS A 191 -20.22 10.00 -3.47
CA LYS A 191 -20.07 11.36 -2.94
C LYS A 191 -18.60 11.70 -2.69
N ALA A 192 -17.83 10.81 -2.09
CA ALA A 192 -16.40 11.01 -1.86
C ALA A 192 -15.63 11.14 -3.18
N SER A 193 -15.96 10.30 -4.18
CA SER A 193 -15.35 10.34 -5.51
C SER A 193 -15.59 11.68 -6.22
N ARG A 194 -16.81 12.21 -6.19
CA ARG A 194 -17.13 13.51 -6.78
C ARG A 194 -16.48 14.69 -6.06
N LEU A 195 -16.37 14.62 -4.73
CA LEU A 195 -15.64 15.63 -3.97
C LEU A 195 -14.15 15.65 -4.36
N VAL A 196 -13.52 14.49 -4.44
CA VAL A 196 -12.11 14.41 -4.84
C VAL A 196 -11.92 14.85 -6.29
N GLU A 197 -12.82 14.50 -7.22
CA GLU A 197 -12.82 15.01 -8.60
C GLU A 197 -12.84 16.55 -8.61
N THR A 198 -13.76 17.14 -7.85
CA THR A 198 -13.92 18.59 -7.78
C THR A 198 -12.67 19.30 -7.25
N TYR A 199 -12.10 18.80 -6.15
CA TYR A 199 -10.96 19.46 -5.50
C TYR A 199 -9.62 19.17 -6.17
N SER A 200 -9.45 17.99 -6.79
CA SER A 200 -8.22 17.65 -7.49
C SER A 200 -8.15 18.18 -8.92
N GLY A 201 -9.31 18.49 -9.53
CA GLY A 201 -9.40 18.80 -10.95
C GLY A 201 -9.17 17.60 -11.89
N VAL A 202 -9.00 16.39 -11.33
CA VAL A 202 -8.82 15.16 -12.12
C VAL A 202 -10.18 14.51 -12.33
N HIS A 203 -10.67 14.54 -13.58
CA HIS A 203 -11.99 14.02 -13.93
C HIS A 203 -12.07 12.50 -13.84
N ILE A 204 -13.21 12.00 -13.37
CA ILE A 204 -13.54 10.57 -13.40
C ILE A 204 -13.94 10.20 -14.83
N PRO A 205 -13.22 9.27 -15.49
CA PRO A 205 -13.65 8.80 -16.80
C PRO A 205 -15.07 8.20 -16.75
N PRO A 206 -15.95 8.49 -17.73
CA PRO A 206 -17.33 7.97 -17.71
C PRO A 206 -17.43 6.44 -17.61
N ASN A 207 -16.46 5.73 -18.13
CA ASN A 207 -16.33 4.26 -18.07
C ASN A 207 -15.49 3.74 -16.89
N LYS A 208 -15.16 4.60 -15.91
CA LYS A 208 -14.41 4.15 -14.72
C LYS A 208 -15.22 3.08 -13.97
N PRO A 209 -14.65 1.90 -13.68
CA PRO A 209 -15.36 0.87 -12.94
C PRO A 209 -15.98 1.38 -11.64
N ILE A 210 -17.18 0.93 -11.32
CA ILE A 210 -17.96 1.20 -10.10
C ILE A 210 -18.54 2.62 -10.02
N ILE A 211 -17.77 3.66 -10.34
CA ILE A 211 -18.14 5.08 -10.08
C ILE A 211 -18.37 5.92 -11.34
N GLY A 212 -18.06 5.38 -12.51
CA GLY A 212 -18.27 6.07 -13.79
C GLY A 212 -19.75 6.22 -14.14
N GLU A 213 -20.09 7.23 -14.94
CA GLU A 213 -21.48 7.50 -15.32
C GLU A 213 -22.09 6.41 -16.23
N HIS A 214 -21.24 5.73 -16.99
CA HIS A 214 -21.67 4.72 -17.97
C HIS A 214 -21.70 3.29 -17.43
N VAL A 215 -21.40 3.04 -16.15
CA VAL A 215 -21.26 1.66 -15.61
C VAL A 215 -22.58 0.86 -15.65
N PHE A 216 -23.73 1.54 -15.75
CA PHE A 216 -25.05 0.93 -15.90
C PHE A 216 -25.65 1.19 -17.29
N THR A 217 -24.87 1.66 -18.27
CA THR A 217 -25.33 1.96 -19.61
C THR A 217 -25.04 0.80 -20.57
N GLN A 218 -26.08 0.30 -21.22
CA GLN A 218 -25.97 -0.71 -22.27
C GLN A 218 -26.35 -0.10 -23.61
N CYS A 219 -25.57 -0.37 -24.65
CA CYS A 219 -25.79 0.17 -26.00
C CYS A 219 -26.35 -0.84 -27.00
N ALA A 220 -26.40 -2.14 -26.65
CA ALA A 220 -26.87 -3.20 -27.52
C ALA A 220 -28.17 -3.80 -26.98
N GLY A 221 -29.24 -3.84 -27.82
CA GLY A 221 -30.56 -4.39 -27.45
C GLY A 221 -30.51 -5.85 -26.96
N VAL A 222 -29.59 -6.66 -27.51
CA VAL A 222 -29.38 -8.05 -27.07
C VAL A 222 -28.93 -8.15 -25.61
N HIS A 223 -28.24 -7.16 -25.10
CA HIS A 223 -27.79 -7.15 -23.69
C HIS A 223 -28.90 -6.65 -22.75
N ALA A 224 -29.77 -5.76 -23.24
CA ALA A 224 -30.87 -5.22 -22.44
C ALA A 224 -31.95 -6.30 -22.15
N ASP A 225 -32.15 -7.26 -23.07
CA ASP A 225 -33.09 -8.38 -22.89
C ASP A 225 -32.59 -9.45 -21.89
N GLY A 226 -31.28 -9.50 -21.62
CA GLY A 226 -30.69 -10.48 -20.70
C GLY A 226 -30.71 -10.07 -19.22
N ASP A 227 -30.97 -8.80 -18.93
CA ASP A 227 -30.98 -8.23 -17.56
C ASP A 227 -32.43 -8.03 -17.02
N SER A 228 -33.45 -8.51 -17.72
CA SER A 228 -34.88 -8.42 -17.35
C SER A 228 -35.37 -9.62 -16.55
#